data_847cb28c98ffb3c317efac44ae28cab8
#
_entry.id   847cb28c98ffb3c317efac44ae28cab8
#
_cell.length_a   1.000
_cell.length_b   1.000
_cell.length_c   1.000
_cell.angle_alpha   90.00
_cell.angle_beta   90.00
_cell.angle_gamma   90.00
#
_symmetry.space_group_name_H-M   'P 1'
#
loop_
_entity.id
_entity.type
_entity.pdbx_description
1 polymer ?
#
loop_
_entity_poly.entity_id
_entity_poly.type
_entity_poly.pdbx_seq_one_letter_code
_entity_poly.pdbx_strand_id
1 'polypeptide(L)'
;SSPRIFGHRNMLNKFSLNAPNNEVISVVREELKGAIERAFSVLRARIDKFGVVQPNIQQLEQEGRILVELPGVKDHERVKRLLQSTAQLEFWETTSVQELQLFLTNVATLVKVEQDAQEDAQESETEDFLQGTDSLLLDSANTTVNPFYELMNVQYAFGARIGVVLVEDTAKVNEIMSREDIRSLLTGELKNTKFLWSAKPLVVSGEEVGLEYIAIKSNRDDIAKLAGDVIVDANSEIDPTGSVNVSMRMNAQGAKKWKKITENNIDRQVAIVLDNYVYSFPTVNDVIPNGSSSISGNFTVEEAEDLSNIL
;
A
#
# COMPACT_ATOMS: atom_id res chain seq x y z
N SER A 1 -12.55 -34.01 2.80
CA SER A 1 -12.10 -32.60 2.80
C SER A 1 -11.20 -32.37 1.60
N SER A 2 -11.28 -31.20 0.96
CA SER A 2 -10.43 -30.88 -0.18
C SER A 2 -9.06 -30.40 0.33
N PRO A 3 -7.95 -31.12 0.07
CA PRO A 3 -6.61 -30.71 0.51
C PRO A 3 -6.18 -29.34 -0.05
N ARG A 4 -6.76 -28.91 -1.19
CA ARG A 4 -6.49 -27.61 -1.81
C ARG A 4 -7.05 -26.44 -1.02
N ILE A 5 -8.14 -26.64 -0.28
CA ILE A 5 -8.82 -25.55 0.47
C ILE A 5 -8.32 -25.53 1.92
N PHE A 6 -8.13 -26.69 2.54
CA PHE A 6 -7.82 -26.81 3.97
C PHE A 6 -6.38 -27.26 4.26
N GLY A 7 -5.53 -27.40 3.25
CA GLY A 7 -4.13 -27.81 3.37
C GLY A 7 -3.16 -26.71 3.82
N HIS A 8 -3.65 -25.54 4.27
CA HIS A 8 -2.80 -24.49 4.80
C HIS A 8 -2.24 -24.86 6.19
N ARG A 9 -0.98 -24.51 6.42
CA ARG A 9 -0.20 -24.85 7.63
C ARG A 9 -0.93 -24.57 8.94
N ASN A 10 -1.71 -23.50 9.00
CA ASN A 10 -2.48 -23.10 10.19
C ASN A 10 -3.69 -24.02 10.47
N MET A 11 -4.20 -24.71 9.46
CA MET A 11 -5.33 -25.63 9.60
C MET A 11 -4.90 -27.06 9.85
N LEU A 12 -3.71 -27.47 9.37
CA LEU A 12 -3.16 -28.84 9.53
C LEU A 12 -2.89 -29.20 11.00
N ASN A 13 -2.72 -28.21 11.87
CA ASN A 13 -2.54 -28.45 13.32
C ASN A 13 -3.88 -28.67 14.06
N LYS A 14 -5.02 -28.43 13.41
CA LYS A 14 -6.35 -28.48 14.06
C LYS A 14 -7.18 -29.70 13.68
N PHE A 15 -6.90 -30.29 12.52
CA PHE A 15 -7.51 -31.57 12.11
C PHE A 15 -6.61 -32.34 11.14
N SER A 16 -6.80 -33.66 11.05
CA SER A 16 -6.08 -34.52 10.10
C SER A 16 -6.57 -34.28 8.67
N LEU A 17 -5.68 -34.45 7.68
CA LEU A 17 -6.04 -34.38 6.24
C LEU A 17 -7.17 -35.34 5.84
N ASN A 18 -7.32 -36.47 6.60
CA ASN A 18 -8.35 -37.45 6.40
C ASN A 18 -9.54 -37.36 7.37
N ALA A 19 -9.66 -36.19 8.09
CA ALA A 19 -10.75 -35.98 9.02
C ALA A 19 -12.11 -36.05 8.31
N PRO A 20 -13.15 -36.61 8.96
CA PRO A 20 -14.50 -36.62 8.42
C PRO A 20 -15.08 -35.23 8.33
N ASN A 21 -16.02 -35.01 7.40
CA ASN A 21 -16.57 -33.69 7.12
C ASN A 21 -17.21 -33.00 8.35
N ASN A 22 -17.83 -33.77 9.24
CA ASN A 22 -18.42 -33.24 10.46
C ASN A 22 -17.37 -32.64 11.41
N GLU A 23 -16.21 -33.26 11.55
CA GLU A 23 -15.09 -32.74 12.33
C GLU A 23 -14.54 -31.46 11.72
N VAL A 24 -14.32 -31.45 10.40
CA VAL A 24 -13.88 -30.24 9.68
C VAL A 24 -14.88 -29.10 9.84
N ILE A 25 -16.19 -29.37 9.71
CA ILE A 25 -17.24 -28.38 9.87
C ILE A 25 -17.28 -27.81 11.32
N SER A 26 -17.08 -28.64 12.34
CA SER A 26 -17.03 -28.17 13.72
C SER A 26 -15.87 -27.24 13.98
N VAL A 27 -14.66 -27.58 13.49
CA VAL A 27 -13.46 -26.74 13.60
C VAL A 27 -13.63 -25.43 12.85
N VAL A 28 -14.17 -25.46 11.62
CA VAL A 28 -14.44 -24.25 10.85
C VAL A 28 -15.45 -23.33 11.54
N ARG A 29 -16.49 -23.88 12.15
CA ARG A 29 -17.47 -23.08 12.92
C ARG A 29 -16.85 -22.44 14.16
N GLU A 30 -16.00 -23.17 14.86
CA GLU A 30 -15.29 -22.65 16.03
C GLU A 30 -14.33 -21.52 15.64
N GLU A 31 -13.58 -21.68 14.54
CA GLU A 31 -12.72 -20.62 14.00
C GLU A 31 -13.50 -19.40 13.55
N LEU A 32 -14.64 -19.61 12.89
CA LEU A 32 -15.53 -18.51 12.49
C LEU A 32 -16.05 -17.74 13.71
N LYS A 33 -16.50 -18.46 14.74
CA LYS A 33 -16.96 -17.84 15.99
C LYS A 33 -15.84 -17.02 16.63
N GLY A 34 -14.63 -17.60 16.76
CA GLY A 34 -13.47 -16.89 17.29
C GLY A 34 -13.06 -15.68 16.43
N ALA A 35 -13.20 -15.76 15.11
CA ALA A 35 -12.93 -14.63 14.21
C ALA A 35 -13.93 -13.48 14.42
N ILE A 36 -15.21 -13.80 14.60
CA ILE A 36 -16.27 -12.80 14.88
C ILE A 36 -16.05 -12.16 16.25
N GLU A 37 -15.69 -12.92 17.28
CA GLU A 37 -15.38 -12.40 18.61
C GLU A 37 -14.17 -11.45 18.59
N ARG A 38 -13.12 -11.81 17.85
CA ARG A 38 -11.97 -10.92 17.65
C ARG A 38 -12.35 -9.64 16.89
N ALA A 39 -13.12 -9.76 15.81
CA ALA A 39 -13.61 -8.59 15.06
C ALA A 39 -14.48 -7.67 15.93
N PHE A 40 -15.36 -8.24 16.76
CA PHE A 40 -16.18 -7.50 17.72
C PHE A 40 -15.31 -6.73 18.73
N SER A 41 -14.29 -7.38 19.28
CA SER A 41 -13.38 -6.76 20.25
C SER A 41 -12.57 -5.62 19.62
N VAL A 42 -12.08 -5.79 18.38
CA VAL A 42 -11.37 -4.76 17.62
C VAL A 42 -12.27 -3.57 17.30
N LEU A 43 -13.49 -3.82 16.80
CA LEU A 43 -14.45 -2.76 16.51
C LEU A 43 -14.81 -1.96 17.77
N ARG A 44 -15.03 -2.66 18.89
CA ARG A 44 -15.33 -2.03 20.18
C ARG A 44 -14.17 -1.13 20.63
N ALA A 45 -12.94 -1.65 20.61
CA ALA A 45 -11.76 -0.88 20.99
C ALA A 45 -11.58 0.39 20.14
N ARG A 46 -11.84 0.29 18.83
CA ARG A 46 -11.79 1.44 17.92
C ARG A 46 -12.87 2.46 18.25
N ILE A 47 -14.12 2.02 18.44
CA ILE A 47 -15.24 2.91 18.74
C ILE A 47 -15.02 3.62 20.08
N ASP A 48 -14.50 2.92 21.08
CA ASP A 48 -14.15 3.50 22.39
C ASP A 48 -13.09 4.60 22.26
N LYS A 49 -12.07 4.41 21.38
CA LYS A 49 -11.05 5.42 21.09
C LYS A 49 -11.61 6.67 20.37
N PHE A 50 -12.67 6.54 19.58
CA PHE A 50 -13.33 7.67 18.92
C PHE A 50 -14.07 8.63 19.86
N GLY A 51 -14.26 8.25 21.11
CA GLY A 51 -14.98 9.08 22.08
C GLY A 51 -16.45 9.29 21.75
N VAL A 52 -17.07 8.40 20.98
CA VAL A 52 -18.52 8.46 20.71
C VAL A 52 -19.30 8.24 22.00
N VAL A 53 -20.23 9.14 22.29
CA VAL A 53 -21.05 9.06 23.48
C VAL A 53 -22.08 7.95 23.32
N GLN A 54 -22.00 6.92 24.18
CA GLN A 54 -22.94 5.79 24.22
C GLN A 54 -23.08 5.00 22.89
N PRO A 55 -21.99 4.42 22.37
CA PRO A 55 -22.09 3.57 21.19
C PRO A 55 -22.86 2.29 21.54
N ASN A 56 -23.72 1.83 20.63
CA ASN A 56 -24.40 0.54 20.76
C ASN A 56 -23.76 -0.44 19.76
N ILE A 57 -23.13 -1.49 20.30
CA ILE A 57 -22.47 -2.53 19.49
C ILE A 57 -23.05 -3.88 19.91
N GLN A 58 -23.68 -4.57 18.98
CA GLN A 58 -24.34 -5.86 19.22
C GLN A 58 -23.87 -6.91 18.21
N GLN A 59 -23.52 -8.08 18.71
CA GLN A 59 -23.25 -9.23 17.86
C GLN A 59 -24.58 -9.97 17.60
N LEU A 60 -24.93 -10.13 16.33
CA LEU A 60 -26.12 -10.87 15.90
C LEU A 60 -25.72 -12.35 15.70
N GLU A 61 -25.99 -13.18 16.71
CA GLU A 61 -25.49 -14.57 16.80
C GLU A 61 -25.90 -15.46 15.62
N GLN A 62 -27.08 -15.26 15.04
CA GLN A 62 -27.59 -16.14 13.97
C GLN A 62 -27.04 -15.85 12.58
N GLU A 63 -26.42 -14.67 12.34
CA GLU A 63 -26.06 -14.23 11.00
C GLU A 63 -24.55 -13.90 10.85
N GLY A 64 -23.76 -14.02 11.92
CA GLY A 64 -22.35 -13.64 11.89
C GLY A 64 -22.13 -12.14 11.59
N ARG A 65 -23.09 -11.30 11.99
CA ARG A 65 -23.08 -9.85 11.76
C ARG A 65 -22.88 -9.10 13.07
N ILE A 66 -22.27 -7.93 12.95
CA ILE A 66 -22.11 -6.98 14.05
C ILE A 66 -22.92 -5.74 13.69
N LEU A 67 -23.88 -5.39 14.55
CA LEU A 67 -24.63 -4.13 14.45
C LEU A 67 -23.88 -3.06 15.23
N VAL A 68 -23.65 -1.92 14.58
CA VAL A 68 -22.97 -0.78 15.17
C VAL A 68 -23.83 0.47 14.98
N GLU A 69 -24.21 1.10 16.08
CA GLU A 69 -24.94 2.36 16.08
C GLU A 69 -24.13 3.42 16.82
N LEU A 70 -23.85 4.52 16.16
CA LEU A 70 -22.98 5.59 16.64
C LEU A 70 -23.74 6.92 16.66
N PRO A 71 -24.49 7.21 17.73
CA PRO A 71 -25.25 8.45 17.81
C PRO A 71 -24.31 9.67 17.87
N GLY A 72 -24.68 10.75 17.16
CA GLY A 72 -23.98 12.02 17.20
C GLY A 72 -22.75 12.13 16.30
N VAL A 73 -22.43 11.12 15.50
CA VAL A 73 -21.36 11.17 14.51
C VAL A 73 -21.73 12.13 13.38
N LYS A 74 -20.89 13.12 13.12
CA LYS A 74 -21.08 14.09 12.03
C LYS A 74 -20.58 13.57 10.68
N ASP A 75 -19.43 12.91 10.65
CA ASP A 75 -18.83 12.34 9.44
C ASP A 75 -18.98 10.82 9.41
N HIS A 76 -20.08 10.36 8.83
CA HIS A 76 -20.42 8.95 8.73
C HIS A 76 -19.45 8.18 7.80
N GLU A 77 -18.99 8.81 6.73
CA GLU A 77 -18.09 8.16 5.76
C GLU A 77 -16.69 7.97 6.32
N ARG A 78 -16.19 8.91 7.10
CA ARG A 78 -14.92 8.77 7.82
C ARG A 78 -14.97 7.60 8.80
N VAL A 79 -15.99 7.58 9.67
CA VAL A 79 -16.14 6.50 10.66
C VAL A 79 -16.35 5.15 9.98
N LYS A 80 -17.11 5.10 8.90
CA LYS A 80 -17.30 3.88 8.12
C LYS A 80 -15.97 3.36 7.55
N ARG A 81 -15.16 4.23 6.94
CA ARG A 81 -13.81 3.86 6.44
C ARG A 81 -12.93 3.30 7.56
N LEU A 82 -12.90 3.95 8.72
CA LEU A 82 -12.08 3.53 9.86
C LEU A 82 -12.56 2.19 10.47
N LEU A 83 -13.85 1.94 10.51
CA LEU A 83 -14.40 0.67 10.99
C LEU A 83 -14.26 -0.46 9.98
N GLN A 84 -14.30 -0.16 8.68
CA GLN A 84 -14.16 -1.13 7.60
C GLN A 84 -12.70 -1.44 7.27
N SER A 85 -11.75 -0.54 7.62
CA SER A 85 -10.34 -0.81 7.40
C SER A 85 -9.96 -2.09 8.15
N THR A 86 -9.30 -3.01 7.47
CA THR A 86 -8.76 -4.21 8.11
C THR A 86 -7.64 -3.84 9.08
N ALA A 87 -7.19 -2.56 9.00
CA ALA A 87 -6.13 -1.95 9.79
C ALA A 87 -4.87 -2.84 9.86
N GLN A 88 -4.60 -3.51 8.77
CA GLN A 88 -3.40 -4.30 8.66
C GLN A 88 -2.23 -3.35 8.43
N LEU A 89 -1.68 -2.85 9.53
CA LEU A 89 -0.46 -2.06 9.49
C LEU A 89 0.71 -2.97 9.17
N GLU A 90 1.51 -2.57 8.23
CA GLU A 90 2.67 -3.30 7.77
C GLU A 90 3.87 -2.37 7.58
N PHE A 91 5.05 -2.88 7.93
CA PHE A 91 6.31 -2.19 7.69
C PHE A 91 7.09 -2.93 6.62
N TRP A 92 7.35 -2.23 5.52
CA TRP A 92 8.02 -2.79 4.36
C TRP A 92 9.34 -2.07 4.09
N GLU A 93 10.40 -2.83 3.86
CA GLU A 93 11.63 -2.30 3.27
C GLU A 93 11.32 -1.82 1.85
N THR A 94 12.00 -0.77 1.40
CA THR A 94 11.72 -0.17 0.09
C THR A 94 12.77 -0.51 -0.94
N THR A 95 12.39 -0.44 -2.21
CA THR A 95 13.31 -0.48 -3.35
C THR A 95 13.45 0.94 -3.89
N SER A 96 14.67 1.42 -4.03
CA SER A 96 14.92 2.78 -4.50
C SER A 96 14.76 2.90 -6.02
N VAL A 97 14.51 4.13 -6.50
CA VAL A 97 14.46 4.43 -7.94
C VAL A 97 15.78 4.09 -8.65
N GLN A 98 16.91 4.22 -7.96
CA GLN A 98 18.23 3.87 -8.50
C GLN A 98 18.35 2.36 -8.72
N GLU A 99 17.85 1.53 -7.79
CA GLU A 99 17.81 0.07 -7.94
C GLU A 99 16.88 -0.35 -9.09
N LEU A 100 15.83 0.43 -9.36
CA LEU A 100 14.84 0.17 -10.41
C LEU A 100 15.17 0.83 -11.75
N GLN A 101 16.26 1.57 -11.87
CA GLN A 101 16.57 2.36 -13.06
C GLN A 101 16.50 1.56 -14.36
N LEU A 102 17.14 0.39 -14.41
CA LEU A 102 17.12 -0.47 -15.60
C LEU A 102 15.71 -0.98 -15.91
N PHE A 103 14.96 -1.39 -14.89
CA PHE A 103 13.58 -1.81 -15.03
C PHE A 103 12.71 -0.69 -15.64
N LEU A 104 12.77 0.51 -15.07
CA LEU A 104 12.00 1.67 -15.53
C LEU A 104 12.35 2.09 -16.95
N THR A 105 13.64 2.03 -17.31
CA THR A 105 14.10 2.30 -18.68
C THR A 105 13.55 1.29 -19.68
N ASN A 106 13.54 0.01 -19.33
CA ASN A 106 12.99 -1.03 -20.19
C ASN A 106 11.46 -0.88 -20.36
N VAL A 107 10.74 -0.57 -19.26
CA VAL A 107 9.29 -0.27 -19.32
C VAL A 107 9.02 0.92 -20.23
N ALA A 108 9.76 2.01 -20.06
CA ALA A 108 9.64 3.22 -20.87
C ALA A 108 9.88 2.94 -22.36
N THR A 109 10.85 2.08 -22.66
CA THR A 109 11.16 1.67 -24.04
C THR A 109 10.01 0.86 -24.65
N LEU A 110 9.45 -0.12 -23.91
CA LEU A 110 8.33 -0.93 -24.38
C LEU A 110 7.10 -0.07 -24.64
N VAL A 111 6.74 0.81 -23.71
CA VAL A 111 5.57 1.70 -23.83
C VAL A 111 5.72 2.64 -25.03
N LYS A 112 6.94 3.17 -25.27
CA LYS A 112 7.20 4.03 -26.42
C LYS A 112 7.05 3.27 -27.76
N VAL A 113 7.66 2.08 -27.88
CA VAL A 113 7.55 1.27 -29.11
C VAL A 113 6.10 0.92 -29.45
N GLU A 114 5.28 0.64 -28.45
CA GLU A 114 3.84 0.36 -28.64
C GLU A 114 3.07 1.60 -29.09
N GLN A 115 3.39 2.77 -28.56
CA GLN A 115 2.76 4.01 -28.96
C GLN A 115 3.16 4.37 -30.40
N ASP A 116 4.45 4.33 -30.71
CA ASP A 116 4.95 4.60 -32.07
C ASP A 116 4.28 3.65 -33.09
N ALA A 117 4.11 2.36 -32.78
CA ALA A 117 3.43 1.40 -33.63
C ALA A 117 1.92 1.66 -33.79
N GLN A 118 1.25 2.26 -32.81
CA GLN A 118 -0.15 2.66 -32.91
C GLN A 118 -0.33 3.93 -33.74
N GLU A 119 0.58 4.89 -33.65
CA GLU A 119 0.60 6.10 -34.45
C GLU A 119 0.82 5.77 -35.92
N ASP A 120 1.81 4.93 -36.27
CA ASP A 120 2.07 4.45 -37.63
C ASP A 120 0.86 3.69 -38.22
N ALA A 121 0.14 2.91 -37.40
CA ALA A 121 -1.06 2.20 -37.88
C ALA A 121 -2.23 3.14 -38.16
N GLN A 122 -2.37 4.24 -37.43
CA GLN A 122 -3.39 5.26 -37.67
C GLN A 122 -3.05 6.17 -38.85
N GLU A 123 -1.78 6.50 -39.06
CA GLU A 123 -1.38 7.25 -40.27
C GLU A 123 -1.60 6.44 -41.53
N SER A 124 -1.39 5.13 -41.52
CA SER A 124 -1.62 4.26 -42.70
C SER A 124 -3.08 4.13 -43.09
N GLU A 125 -4.04 4.37 -42.21
CA GLU A 125 -5.48 4.39 -42.55
C GLU A 125 -5.96 5.74 -43.14
N THR A 126 -5.15 6.81 -43.01
CA THR A 126 -5.48 8.16 -43.50
C THR A 126 -4.77 8.54 -44.79
N GLU A 127 -3.76 7.78 -45.24
CA GLU A 127 -2.96 8.11 -46.43
C GLU A 127 -3.55 7.70 -47.80
N ASP A 128 -4.75 7.17 -47.88
CA ASP A 128 -5.36 6.81 -49.20
C ASP A 128 -6.07 8.01 -49.90
N PHE A 129 -5.86 9.25 -49.45
CA PHE A 129 -6.58 10.39 -50.10
C PHE A 129 -5.72 11.59 -50.53
N LEU A 130 -4.43 11.67 -50.36
CA LEU A 130 -3.66 12.81 -50.83
C LEU A 130 -2.28 12.40 -51.41
N GLN A 131 -2.32 12.09 -52.71
CA GLN A 131 -1.14 12.09 -53.57
C GLN A 131 -0.67 13.52 -53.84
N GLY A 132 0.55 13.86 -53.43
CA GLY A 132 1.29 14.97 -54.04
C GLY A 132 1.86 15.98 -53.07
N THR A 133 3.11 15.93 -52.94
CA THR A 133 4.19 16.91 -52.98
C THR A 133 5.20 16.76 -51.85
N ASP A 134 6.36 16.22 -52.28
CA ASP A 134 7.72 16.64 -51.92
C ASP A 134 7.86 17.57 -50.73
N SER A 135 8.37 17.04 -49.60
CA SER A 135 9.12 17.81 -48.66
C SER A 135 10.09 16.92 -47.85
N LEU A 136 11.20 16.63 -48.46
CA LEU A 136 12.45 16.38 -47.76
C LEU A 136 12.86 17.69 -47.08
N LEU A 137 12.58 17.92 -45.84
CA LEU A 137 13.37 18.81 -44.97
C LEU A 137 12.92 18.71 -43.49
N LEU A 138 13.89 18.39 -42.69
CA LEU A 138 13.98 18.67 -41.24
C LEU A 138 13.31 17.67 -40.29
N ASP A 139 13.98 16.56 -40.20
CA ASP A 139 14.14 15.87 -38.94
C ASP A 139 15.02 16.75 -38.01
N SER A 140 14.41 17.62 -37.26
CA SER A 140 15.05 18.43 -36.24
C SER A 140 14.15 18.64 -35.04
N ALA A 141 14.53 17.96 -33.98
CA ALA A 141 14.09 18.22 -32.61
C ALA A 141 12.62 17.90 -32.27
N ASN A 142 12.14 16.72 -32.55
CA ASN A 142 11.15 16.11 -31.71
C ASN A 142 11.89 15.34 -30.59
N THR A 143 12.28 16.04 -29.55
CA THR A 143 12.57 15.44 -28.23
C THR A 143 11.21 15.04 -27.66
N THR A 144 10.57 14.02 -28.25
CA THR A 144 9.34 13.45 -27.69
C THR A 144 9.71 12.89 -26.35
N VAL A 145 9.26 13.58 -25.30
CA VAL A 145 9.40 13.09 -23.93
C VAL A 145 8.74 11.73 -23.89
N ASN A 146 9.41 10.73 -23.32
CA ASN A 146 8.88 9.37 -23.29
C ASN A 146 7.53 9.36 -22.56
N PRO A 147 6.46 8.84 -23.20
CA PRO A 147 5.09 8.91 -22.65
C PRO A 147 4.95 8.23 -21.28
N PHE A 148 5.75 7.21 -21.00
CA PHE A 148 5.75 6.59 -19.67
C PHE A 148 6.33 7.55 -18.61
N TYR A 149 7.37 8.32 -18.92
CA TYR A 149 7.95 9.27 -17.97
C TYR A 149 7.05 10.49 -17.75
N GLU A 150 6.30 10.92 -18.76
CA GLU A 150 5.26 11.96 -18.60
C GLU A 150 4.15 11.46 -17.69
N LEU A 151 3.62 10.26 -17.98
CA LEU A 151 2.56 9.62 -17.20
C LEU A 151 2.96 9.44 -15.72
N MET A 152 4.21 9.03 -15.47
CA MET A 152 4.75 8.81 -14.13
C MET A 152 5.22 10.08 -13.44
N ASN A 153 5.31 11.21 -14.14
CA ASN A 153 5.85 12.47 -13.64
C ASN A 153 7.14 12.27 -12.80
N VAL A 154 8.14 11.66 -13.44
CA VAL A 154 9.38 11.19 -12.79
C VAL A 154 10.24 12.30 -12.21
N GLN A 155 9.95 13.57 -12.51
CA GLN A 155 10.63 14.71 -11.86
C GLN A 155 10.50 14.69 -10.34
N TYR A 156 9.46 14.04 -9.83
CA TYR A 156 9.23 13.85 -8.39
C TYR A 156 9.80 12.55 -7.86
N ALA A 157 10.50 11.76 -8.68
CA ALA A 157 11.13 10.51 -8.24
C ALA A 157 12.20 10.76 -7.18
N PHE A 158 12.09 10.07 -6.04
CA PHE A 158 13.05 10.20 -4.94
C PHE A 158 12.98 8.98 -4.00
N GLY A 159 14.13 8.37 -3.73
CA GLY A 159 14.20 7.20 -2.85
C GLY A 159 13.30 6.06 -3.36
N ALA A 160 12.29 5.69 -2.61
CA ALA A 160 11.33 4.65 -2.95
C ALA A 160 10.19 5.13 -3.88
N ARG A 161 9.98 6.45 -3.98
CA ARG A 161 8.99 7.04 -4.87
C ARG A 161 9.52 7.05 -6.30
N ILE A 162 8.91 6.27 -7.17
CA ILE A 162 9.30 6.16 -8.58
C ILE A 162 8.63 7.19 -9.48
N GLY A 163 7.57 7.82 -9.00
CA GLY A 163 6.88 8.91 -9.70
C GLY A 163 5.65 9.39 -8.94
N VAL A 164 4.98 10.38 -9.52
CA VAL A 164 3.70 10.93 -9.04
C VAL A 164 2.72 10.96 -10.20
N VAL A 165 1.56 10.37 -10.05
CA VAL A 165 0.59 10.15 -11.12
C VAL A 165 -0.72 10.84 -10.78
N LEU A 166 -1.33 11.49 -11.76
CA LEU A 166 -2.68 12.04 -11.61
C LEU A 166 -3.68 10.94 -11.24
N VAL A 167 -4.64 11.24 -10.40
CA VAL A 167 -5.61 10.25 -9.91
C VAL A 167 -6.36 9.58 -11.07
N GLU A 168 -6.68 10.33 -12.13
CA GLU A 168 -7.36 9.84 -13.33
C GLU A 168 -6.51 8.84 -14.15
N ASP A 169 -5.17 8.93 -14.08
CA ASP A 169 -4.24 8.08 -14.80
C ASP A 169 -3.77 6.84 -14.01
N THR A 170 -4.15 6.71 -12.74
CA THR A 170 -3.73 5.58 -11.90
C THR A 170 -4.14 4.23 -12.47
N ALA A 171 -5.32 4.15 -13.10
CA ALA A 171 -5.79 2.94 -13.75
C ALA A 171 -4.88 2.52 -14.92
N LYS A 172 -4.42 3.47 -15.73
CA LYS A 172 -3.52 3.26 -16.86
C LYS A 172 -2.14 2.78 -16.39
N VAL A 173 -1.59 3.38 -15.33
CA VAL A 173 -0.34 2.92 -14.71
C VAL A 173 -0.50 1.50 -14.18
N ASN A 174 -1.59 1.20 -13.49
CA ASN A 174 -1.85 -0.15 -12.99
C ASN A 174 -1.93 -1.18 -14.11
N GLU A 175 -2.58 -0.86 -15.21
CA GLU A 175 -2.66 -1.72 -16.38
C GLU A 175 -1.26 -2.02 -16.95
N ILE A 176 -0.45 -0.98 -17.22
CA ILE A 176 0.93 -1.12 -17.70
C ILE A 176 1.75 -1.98 -16.75
N MET A 177 1.78 -1.63 -15.46
CA MET A 177 2.64 -2.26 -14.46
C MET A 177 2.20 -3.68 -14.05
N SER A 178 0.96 -4.08 -14.36
CA SER A 178 0.45 -5.44 -14.11
C SER A 178 0.71 -6.41 -15.26
N ARG A 179 1.10 -5.94 -16.42
CA ARG A 179 1.39 -6.77 -17.62
C ARG A 179 2.48 -7.78 -17.31
N GLU A 180 2.31 -9.00 -17.83
CA GLU A 180 3.23 -10.12 -17.60
C GLU A 180 4.62 -9.87 -18.21
N ASP A 181 4.69 -9.28 -19.40
CA ASP A 181 5.94 -8.91 -20.07
C ASP A 181 6.73 -7.88 -19.23
N ILE A 182 6.06 -6.86 -18.68
CA ILE A 182 6.67 -5.86 -17.80
C ILE A 182 7.07 -6.48 -16.45
N ARG A 183 6.21 -7.29 -15.84
CA ARG A 183 6.54 -7.98 -14.59
C ARG A 183 7.73 -8.91 -14.72
N SER A 184 7.92 -9.53 -15.88
CA SER A 184 9.06 -10.42 -16.17
C SER A 184 10.42 -9.70 -16.21
N LEU A 185 10.44 -8.38 -16.39
CA LEU A 185 11.66 -7.56 -16.33
C LEU A 185 12.21 -7.41 -14.91
N LEU A 186 11.38 -7.67 -13.88
CA LEU A 186 11.83 -7.70 -12.49
C LEU A 186 12.55 -9.03 -12.22
N THR A 187 13.87 -8.99 -12.17
CA THR A 187 14.73 -10.18 -12.01
C THR A 187 15.56 -10.11 -10.74
N GLY A 188 16.13 -11.23 -10.31
CA GLY A 188 17.02 -11.30 -9.16
C GLY A 188 16.34 -10.83 -7.87
N GLU A 189 16.96 -9.89 -7.18
CA GLU A 189 16.44 -9.31 -5.92
C GLU A 189 15.18 -8.46 -6.13
N LEU A 190 14.96 -7.95 -7.33
CA LEU A 190 13.80 -7.13 -7.67
C LEU A 190 12.56 -7.96 -8.01
N LYS A 191 12.68 -9.29 -8.17
CA LYS A 191 11.59 -10.16 -8.63
C LYS A 191 10.29 -10.01 -7.85
N ASN A 192 10.38 -9.77 -6.54
CA ASN A 192 9.23 -9.63 -5.66
C ASN A 192 8.92 -8.15 -5.34
N THR A 193 9.44 -7.20 -6.11
CA THR A 193 9.08 -5.79 -5.91
C THR A 193 7.59 -5.61 -6.17
N LYS A 194 6.93 -4.95 -5.22
CA LYS A 194 5.52 -4.57 -5.28
C LYS A 194 5.44 -3.05 -5.32
N PHE A 195 4.46 -2.56 -6.06
CA PHE A 195 4.25 -1.13 -6.21
C PHE A 195 2.92 -0.77 -5.55
N LEU A 196 2.93 0.26 -4.73
CA LEU A 196 1.76 0.71 -3.98
C LEU A 196 1.56 2.21 -4.16
N TRP A 197 0.32 2.63 -4.11
CA TRP A 197 -0.07 4.04 -4.11
C TRP A 197 0.04 4.65 -2.73
N SER A 198 0.35 5.94 -2.65
CA SER A 198 0.19 6.70 -1.42
C SER A 198 -1.29 6.80 -1.03
N ALA A 199 -1.57 6.87 0.25
CA ALA A 199 -2.92 7.07 0.77
C ALA A 199 -3.48 8.46 0.45
N LYS A 200 -2.59 9.42 0.13
CA LYS A 200 -2.92 10.82 -0.15
C LYS A 200 -2.11 11.35 -1.31
N PRO A 201 -2.64 12.37 -2.00
CA PRO A 201 -1.86 13.09 -3.00
C PRO A 201 -0.65 13.79 -2.39
N LEU A 202 0.42 13.86 -3.17
CA LEU A 202 1.55 14.73 -2.88
C LEU A 202 1.12 16.19 -3.06
N VAL A 203 1.38 17.01 -2.05
CA VAL A 203 1.12 18.46 -2.10
C VAL A 203 2.45 19.19 -2.26
N VAL A 204 2.58 19.99 -3.31
CA VAL A 204 3.74 20.84 -3.57
C VAL A 204 3.27 22.29 -3.69
N SER A 205 3.83 23.17 -2.87
CA SER A 205 3.47 24.59 -2.86
C SER A 205 1.97 24.88 -2.65
N GLY A 206 1.26 23.97 -1.94
CA GLY A 206 -0.16 24.09 -1.65
C GLY A 206 -1.10 23.52 -2.72
N GLU A 207 -0.55 22.94 -3.80
CA GLU A 207 -1.32 22.29 -4.86
C GLU A 207 -1.13 20.77 -4.83
N GLU A 208 -2.20 20.02 -5.05
CA GLU A 208 -2.15 18.58 -5.19
C GLU A 208 -1.58 18.22 -6.57
N VAL A 209 -0.47 17.47 -6.58
CA VAL A 209 0.22 17.05 -7.80
C VAL A 209 -0.29 15.69 -8.30
N GLY A 210 -0.63 14.78 -7.40
CA GLY A 210 -1.10 13.43 -7.72
C GLY A 210 -0.70 12.42 -6.64
N LEU A 211 -1.02 11.15 -6.87
CA LEU A 211 -0.65 10.06 -5.97
C LEU A 211 0.78 9.62 -6.21
N GLU A 212 1.51 9.41 -5.11
CA GLU A 212 2.88 8.87 -5.17
C GLU A 212 2.84 7.37 -5.44
N TYR A 213 3.67 6.90 -6.35
CA TYR A 213 3.83 5.48 -6.66
C TYR A 213 5.13 4.97 -6.07
N ILE A 214 5.02 4.06 -5.09
CA ILE A 214 6.12 3.67 -4.19
C ILE A 214 6.46 2.21 -4.38
N ALA A 215 7.76 1.89 -4.48
CA ALA A 215 8.25 0.53 -4.62
C ALA A 215 8.68 -0.05 -3.28
N ILE A 216 8.12 -1.21 -2.92
CA ILE A 216 8.44 -1.95 -1.70
C ILE A 216 9.08 -3.31 -2.01
N LYS A 217 9.94 -3.79 -1.12
CA LYS A 217 10.54 -5.13 -1.18
C LYS A 217 9.59 -6.15 -0.58
N SER A 218 8.78 -6.78 -1.41
CA SER A 218 7.97 -7.90 -0.98
C SER A 218 8.79 -9.20 -0.96
N ASN A 219 8.14 -10.30 -0.64
CA ASN A 219 8.71 -11.62 -0.62
C ASN A 219 7.74 -12.61 -1.31
N ARG A 220 8.15 -13.87 -1.40
CA ARG A 220 7.34 -14.89 -2.08
C ARG A 220 5.94 -15.08 -1.50
N ASP A 221 5.79 -14.86 -0.19
CA ASP A 221 4.54 -15.08 0.53
C ASP A 221 3.71 -13.80 0.66
N ASP A 222 4.21 -12.67 0.17
CA ASP A 222 3.65 -11.31 0.28
C ASP A 222 3.27 -10.94 1.73
N ILE A 223 4.13 -11.33 2.69
CA ILE A 223 3.92 -11.10 4.13
C ILE A 223 4.97 -10.12 4.65
N ALA A 224 4.53 -9.05 5.28
CA ALA A 224 5.42 -8.06 5.90
C ALA A 224 6.28 -8.69 7.01
N LYS A 225 7.54 -8.27 7.09
CA LYS A 225 8.47 -8.72 8.15
C LYS A 225 8.02 -8.26 9.54
N LEU A 226 7.30 -7.16 9.59
CA LEU A 226 6.74 -6.56 10.80
C LEU A 226 5.34 -6.04 10.49
N ALA A 227 4.38 -6.41 11.31
CA ALA A 227 2.98 -6.01 11.21
C ALA A 227 2.51 -5.33 12.52
N GLY A 228 1.33 -4.74 12.51
CA GLY A 228 0.79 -3.96 13.63
C GLY A 228 0.50 -4.74 14.90
N ASP A 229 0.44 -6.07 14.84
CA ASP A 229 0.23 -6.96 15.99
C ASP A 229 1.29 -6.84 17.10
N VAL A 230 2.42 -6.21 16.78
CA VAL A 230 3.50 -5.97 17.75
C VAL A 230 3.41 -4.59 18.40
N ILE A 231 2.53 -3.71 17.96
CA ILE A 231 2.35 -2.38 18.55
C ILE A 231 1.50 -2.50 19.80
N VAL A 232 1.97 -1.90 20.88
CA VAL A 232 1.29 -1.94 22.20
C VAL A 232 0.73 -0.59 22.59
N ASP A 233 1.18 0.47 21.93
CA ASP A 233 0.76 1.84 22.22
C ASP A 233 1.08 2.75 21.05
N ALA A 234 0.16 3.65 20.71
CA ALA A 234 0.35 4.66 19.67
C ALA A 234 -0.41 5.92 20.06
N ASN A 235 0.21 7.08 19.86
CA ASN A 235 -0.38 8.39 20.20
C ASN A 235 0.02 9.43 19.16
N SER A 236 -0.89 10.34 18.86
CA SER A 236 -0.57 11.56 18.11
C SER A 236 0.14 12.56 19.02
N GLU A 237 1.22 13.16 18.55
CA GLU A 237 2.01 14.14 19.27
C GLU A 237 2.32 15.33 18.37
N ILE A 238 2.34 16.54 18.96
CA ILE A 238 2.82 17.74 18.28
C ILE A 238 4.20 18.04 18.82
N ASP A 239 5.20 18.05 17.96
CA ASP A 239 6.56 18.35 18.33
C ASP A 239 6.77 19.85 18.63
N PRO A 240 7.89 20.24 19.23
CA PRO A 240 8.17 21.67 19.53
C PRO A 240 8.24 22.57 18.29
N THR A 241 8.37 22.01 17.09
CA THR A 241 8.38 22.76 15.82
C THR A 241 6.98 22.94 15.25
N GLY A 242 5.95 22.35 15.89
CA GLY A 242 4.57 22.40 15.45
C GLY A 242 4.20 21.28 14.45
N SER A 243 5.13 20.35 14.17
CA SER A 243 4.86 19.22 13.28
C SER A 243 4.07 18.14 14.01
N VAL A 244 3.08 17.58 13.34
CA VAL A 244 2.24 16.51 13.89
C VAL A 244 2.86 15.16 13.55
N ASN A 245 3.12 14.36 14.58
CA ASN A 245 3.76 13.05 14.47
C ASN A 245 2.90 11.99 15.18
N VAL A 246 3.10 10.72 14.82
CA VAL A 246 2.52 9.60 15.55
C VAL A 246 3.62 8.83 16.23
N SER A 247 3.66 8.88 17.56
CA SER A 247 4.56 8.04 18.35
C SER A 247 3.98 6.65 18.48
N MET A 248 4.83 5.63 18.41
CA MET A 248 4.44 4.24 18.59
C MET A 248 5.46 3.48 19.43
N ARG A 249 4.96 2.49 20.15
CA ARG A 249 5.78 1.59 20.95
C ARG A 249 5.43 0.14 20.68
N MET A 250 6.45 -0.67 20.47
CA MET A 250 6.34 -2.09 20.18
C MET A 250 6.59 -2.95 21.40
N ASN A 251 6.04 -4.17 21.41
CA ASN A 251 6.42 -5.20 22.39
C ASN A 251 7.86 -5.68 22.15
N ALA A 252 8.39 -6.51 23.07
CA ALA A 252 9.77 -7.00 23.02
C ALA A 252 10.10 -7.78 21.72
N GLN A 253 9.15 -8.49 21.15
CA GLN A 253 9.34 -9.22 19.89
C GLN A 253 9.40 -8.26 18.70
N GLY A 254 8.51 -7.27 18.67
CA GLY A 254 8.49 -6.21 17.66
C GLY A 254 9.77 -5.38 17.71
N ALA A 255 10.20 -4.97 18.91
CA ALA A 255 11.44 -4.21 19.09
C ALA A 255 12.68 -4.93 18.52
N LYS A 256 12.79 -6.24 18.69
CA LYS A 256 13.89 -7.04 18.10
C LYS A 256 13.85 -7.06 16.58
N LYS A 257 12.66 -7.22 15.99
CA LYS A 257 12.49 -7.20 14.54
C LYS A 257 12.75 -5.80 13.98
N TRP A 258 12.20 -4.77 14.65
CA TRP A 258 12.36 -3.38 14.26
C TRP A 258 13.81 -2.92 14.29
N LYS A 259 14.55 -3.28 15.36
CA LYS A 259 16.00 -3.07 15.40
C LYS A 259 16.70 -3.62 14.17
N LYS A 260 16.40 -4.86 13.77
CA LYS A 260 17.04 -5.49 12.59
C LYS A 260 16.62 -4.81 11.29
N ILE A 261 15.35 -4.40 11.17
CA ILE A 261 14.88 -3.68 9.98
C ILE A 261 15.59 -2.33 9.88
N THR A 262 15.63 -1.55 10.95
CA THR A 262 16.29 -0.23 10.97
C THR A 262 17.81 -0.34 10.76
N GLU A 263 18.47 -1.33 11.36
CA GLU A 263 19.91 -1.60 11.16
C GLU A 263 20.25 -1.90 9.68
N ASN A 264 19.39 -2.63 8.98
CA ASN A 264 19.60 -2.97 7.56
C ASN A 264 19.21 -1.85 6.58
N ASN A 265 18.53 -0.82 7.06
CA ASN A 265 17.95 0.24 6.23
C ASN A 265 18.37 1.65 6.67
N ILE A 266 19.56 1.81 7.29
CA ILE A 266 20.11 3.14 7.58
C ILE A 266 20.25 3.90 6.26
N ASP A 267 19.88 5.18 6.23
CA ASP A 267 19.80 6.06 5.06
C ASP A 267 18.85 5.58 3.95
N ARG A 268 18.06 4.56 4.22
CA ARG A 268 17.01 4.05 3.34
C ARG A 268 15.63 4.31 3.93
N GLN A 269 14.63 4.25 3.09
CA GLN A 269 13.25 4.43 3.51
C GLN A 269 12.62 3.10 3.92
N VAL A 270 11.71 3.16 4.89
CA VAL A 270 10.83 2.06 5.28
C VAL A 270 9.39 2.54 5.11
N ALA A 271 8.63 1.83 4.29
CA ALA A 271 7.24 2.17 4.03
C ALA A 271 6.33 1.66 5.17
N ILE A 272 5.44 2.53 5.59
CA ILE A 272 4.35 2.27 6.52
C ILE A 272 3.10 2.14 5.69
N VAL A 273 2.61 0.91 5.58
CA VAL A 273 1.50 0.54 4.71
C VAL A 273 0.29 0.16 5.55
N LEU A 274 -0.86 0.66 5.19
CA LEU A 274 -2.13 0.32 5.77
C LEU A 274 -3.11 -0.02 4.65
N ASP A 275 -3.68 -1.22 4.69
CA ASP A 275 -4.64 -1.69 3.69
C ASP A 275 -4.15 -1.55 2.23
N ASN A 276 -2.88 -1.85 1.97
CA ASN A 276 -2.18 -1.72 0.68
C ASN A 276 -1.96 -0.28 0.17
N TYR A 277 -2.14 0.74 1.01
CA TYR A 277 -1.76 2.12 0.71
C TYR A 277 -0.59 2.55 1.57
N VAL A 278 0.35 3.29 1.00
CA VAL A 278 1.48 3.85 1.74
C VAL A 278 1.05 5.15 2.41
N TYR A 279 1.07 5.16 3.73
CA TYR A 279 0.76 6.36 4.52
C TYR A 279 1.98 7.25 4.73
N SER A 280 3.14 6.64 4.87
CA SER A 280 4.42 7.34 5.02
C SER A 280 5.56 6.40 4.66
N PHE A 281 6.71 6.95 4.26
CA PHE A 281 7.93 6.18 3.98
C PHE A 281 9.17 6.95 4.45
N PRO A 282 9.30 7.15 5.79
CA PRO A 282 10.40 7.90 6.38
C PRO A 282 11.76 7.25 6.12
N THR A 283 12.79 8.08 6.05
CA THR A 283 14.18 7.62 6.02
C THR A 283 14.59 7.18 7.44
N VAL A 284 15.26 6.05 7.54
CA VAL A 284 15.83 5.55 8.78
C VAL A 284 17.15 6.25 9.04
N ASN A 285 17.20 7.09 10.05
CA ASN A 285 18.41 7.83 10.41
C ASN A 285 19.35 7.03 11.31
N ASP A 286 18.79 6.22 12.21
CA ASP A 286 19.53 5.44 13.19
C ASP A 286 18.87 4.08 13.47
N VAL A 287 19.63 3.17 14.07
CA VAL A 287 19.12 1.89 14.59
C VAL A 287 18.21 2.15 15.80
N ILE A 288 17.00 1.58 15.77
CA ILE A 288 16.01 1.73 16.85
C ILE A 288 15.91 0.44 17.67
N PRO A 289 16.66 0.32 18.78
CA PRO A 289 16.77 -0.94 19.50
C PRO A 289 15.61 -1.23 20.47
N ASN A 290 14.90 -0.20 20.91
CA ASN A 290 13.88 -0.28 21.96
C ASN A 290 12.44 -0.39 21.44
N GLY A 291 12.24 -0.34 20.12
CA GLY A 291 10.92 -0.41 19.51
C GLY A 291 10.04 0.82 19.70
N SER A 292 10.59 1.93 20.18
CA SER A 292 9.90 3.22 20.23
C SER A 292 10.28 4.03 19.00
N SER A 293 9.29 4.46 18.23
CA SER A 293 9.48 5.20 16.98
C SER A 293 8.45 6.30 16.85
N SER A 294 8.84 7.35 16.16
CA SER A 294 7.93 8.41 15.74
C SER A 294 7.79 8.38 14.22
N ILE A 295 6.57 8.31 13.75
CA ILE A 295 6.22 8.43 12.34
C ILE A 295 6.01 9.91 12.07
N SER A 296 6.95 10.52 11.35
CA SER A 296 6.81 11.88 10.85
C SER A 296 6.24 11.88 9.44
N GLY A 297 5.40 12.85 9.15
CA GLY A 297 4.80 13.03 7.84
C GLY A 297 4.09 14.38 7.81
N ASN A 298 3.53 14.73 6.67
CA ASN A 298 2.71 15.93 6.58
C ASN A 298 1.27 15.63 7.06
N PHE A 299 1.14 15.25 8.34
CA PHE A 299 -0.14 14.90 8.95
C PHE A 299 -0.86 16.14 9.46
N THR A 300 -2.16 16.20 9.25
CA THR A 300 -3.04 17.03 10.08
C THR A 300 -3.20 16.37 11.45
N VAL A 301 -3.64 17.11 12.46
CA VAL A 301 -3.91 16.56 13.81
C VAL A 301 -4.90 15.41 13.72
N GLU A 302 -5.98 15.60 12.95
CA GLU A 302 -7.03 14.59 12.76
C GLU A 302 -6.51 13.30 12.13
N GLU A 303 -5.62 13.39 11.16
CA GLU A 303 -5.00 12.25 10.50
C GLU A 303 -4.03 11.48 11.39
N ALA A 304 -3.27 12.20 12.21
CA ALA A 304 -2.40 11.56 13.19
C ALA A 304 -3.19 10.86 14.30
N GLU A 305 -4.31 11.44 14.72
CA GLU A 305 -5.24 10.81 15.64
C GLU A 305 -5.86 9.55 15.03
N ASP A 306 -6.34 9.61 13.78
CA ASP A 306 -6.88 8.46 13.08
C ASP A 306 -5.84 7.36 12.94
N LEU A 307 -4.61 7.69 12.50
CA LEU A 307 -3.52 6.74 12.38
C LEU A 307 -3.17 6.12 13.74
N SER A 308 -3.07 6.92 14.81
CA SER A 308 -2.79 6.42 16.15
C SER A 308 -3.90 5.50 16.70
N ASN A 309 -5.16 5.74 16.30
CA ASN A 309 -6.30 4.91 16.69
C ASN A 309 -6.36 3.57 15.92
N ILE A 310 -5.77 3.53 14.73
CA ILE A 310 -5.67 2.33 13.91
C ILE A 310 -4.51 1.43 14.38
N LEU A 311 -3.42 2.03 14.87
CA LEU A 311 -2.24 1.34 15.39
C LEU A 311 -2.50 0.70 16.75
#